data_43d349f2db95afc44e6cdfdf53cb5b87
#
_entry.id   43d349f2db95afc44e6cdfdf53cb5b87
#
_cell.length_a   1.000
_cell.length_b   1.000
_cell.length_c   1.000
_cell.angle_alpha   90.00
_cell.angle_beta   90.00
_cell.angle_gamma   90.00
#
_symmetry.space_group_name_H-M   'P 1'
#
loop_
_entity.id
_entity.type
_entity.pdbx_description
1 polymer ?
#
loop_
_entity_poly.entity_id
_entity_poly.type
_entity_poly.pdbx_seq_one_letter_code
_entity_poly.pdbx_strand_id
1 'polypeptide(L)'
;MLSFSPIEKPKIDIELYGTDINIAPIDKVHIMDEDSFEHFTLEWLYGCKKGKYSSIMRIGGAGDKGRDVIAYRKDGGVDYFQCKHYNSALAPSNYYLELGKLCYYTYTKDIPLPKSYY
;
A
#
# COMPACT_ATOMS: atom_id res chain seq x y z
N MET A 1 -13.73 18.62 -0.04
CA MET A 1 -12.84 18.43 -1.20
C MET A 1 -11.49 17.91 -0.73
N LEU A 2 -11.07 16.80 -1.25
CA LEU A 2 -9.77 16.24 -0.91
C LEU A 2 -8.68 17.14 -1.51
N SER A 3 -7.81 17.71 -0.66
CA SER A 3 -6.62 18.36 -1.15
C SER A 3 -5.61 17.26 -1.52
N PHE A 4 -5.13 17.28 -2.75
CA PHE A 4 -4.11 16.33 -3.18
C PHE A 4 -2.77 16.76 -2.61
N SER A 5 -2.22 15.91 -1.75
CA SER A 5 -0.85 16.08 -1.31
C SER A 5 0.11 15.71 -2.45
N PRO A 6 1.27 16.36 -2.54
CA PRO A 6 2.31 15.86 -3.44
C PRO A 6 2.69 14.42 -3.08
N ILE A 7 3.36 13.73 -4.01
CA ILE A 7 3.81 12.36 -3.77
C ILE A 7 4.63 12.33 -2.49
N GLU A 8 4.17 11.53 -1.53
CA GLU A 8 4.87 11.36 -0.27
C GLU A 8 6.18 10.60 -0.51
N LYS A 9 7.29 11.19 -0.07
CA LYS A 9 8.59 10.53 -0.15
C LYS A 9 8.71 9.52 1.00
N PRO A 10 8.96 8.24 0.71
CA PRO A 10 9.09 7.24 1.77
C PRO A 10 10.34 7.49 2.62
N LYS A 11 10.24 7.14 3.90
CA LYS A 11 11.40 7.12 4.78
C LYS A 11 12.15 5.81 4.58
N ILE A 12 13.43 5.89 4.25
CA ILE A 12 14.28 4.73 4.09
C ILE A 12 14.84 4.38 5.45
N ASP A 13 14.59 3.15 5.90
CA ASP A 13 15.21 2.62 7.10
C ASP A 13 16.56 2.00 6.71
N ILE A 14 17.64 2.74 7.00
CA ILE A 14 18.99 2.34 6.67
C ILE A 14 19.40 1.08 7.45
N GLU A 15 18.89 0.91 8.67
CA GLU A 15 19.16 -0.30 9.45
C GLU A 15 18.56 -1.53 8.82
N LEU A 16 17.37 -1.41 8.21
CA LEU A 16 16.72 -2.53 7.53
C LEU A 16 17.39 -2.87 6.20
N TYR A 17 17.90 -1.87 5.48
CA TYR A 17 18.43 -2.06 4.12
C TYR A 17 19.96 -2.02 4.02
N GLY A 18 20.65 -1.46 5.02
CA GLY A 18 22.06 -1.10 4.90
C GLY A 18 23.09 -2.05 5.50
N THR A 19 22.67 -2.98 6.37
CA THR A 19 23.65 -3.75 7.17
C THR A 19 23.86 -5.20 6.72
N ASP A 20 22.93 -5.79 5.97
CA ASP A 20 23.03 -7.20 5.55
C ASP A 20 23.13 -7.33 4.03
N ILE A 21 24.33 -7.07 3.52
CA ILE A 21 24.62 -7.19 2.09
C ILE A 21 24.55 -8.64 1.56
N ASN A 22 24.54 -9.63 2.48
CA ASN A 22 24.51 -11.04 2.11
C ASN A 22 23.11 -11.67 2.05
N ILE A 23 22.06 -10.91 2.40
CA ILE A 23 20.68 -11.40 2.35
C ILE A 23 20.07 -11.04 1.00
N ALA A 24 19.52 -12.03 0.30
CA ALA A 24 18.81 -11.79 -0.96
C ALA A 24 17.65 -10.83 -0.73
N PRO A 25 17.34 -9.93 -1.70
CA PRO A 25 16.26 -8.95 -1.54
C PRO A 25 14.92 -9.55 -1.16
N ILE A 26 14.54 -10.70 -1.73
CA ILE A 26 13.29 -11.37 -1.40
C ILE A 26 13.26 -11.84 0.06
N ASP A 27 14.39 -12.28 0.60
CA ASP A 27 14.48 -12.70 1.99
C ASP A 27 14.35 -11.51 2.95
N LYS A 28 14.86 -10.35 2.55
CA LYS A 28 14.67 -9.10 3.32
C LYS A 28 13.19 -8.74 3.42
N VAL A 29 12.43 -8.92 2.34
CA VAL A 29 10.98 -8.69 2.36
C VAL A 29 10.29 -9.68 3.29
N HIS A 30 10.71 -10.94 3.28
CA HIS A 30 10.11 -11.99 4.12
C HIS A 30 10.28 -11.74 5.61
N ILE A 31 11.37 -11.10 6.04
CA ILE A 31 11.62 -10.80 7.46
C ILE A 31 11.03 -9.47 7.93
N MET A 32 10.48 -8.67 7.01
CA MET A 32 9.81 -7.42 7.38
C MET A 32 8.58 -7.69 8.24
N ASP A 33 8.32 -6.81 9.20
CA ASP A 33 7.02 -6.77 9.86
C ASP A 33 5.99 -6.10 8.95
N GLU A 34 4.72 -6.09 9.38
CA GLU A 34 3.63 -5.55 8.58
C GLU A 34 3.82 -4.06 8.28
N ASP A 35 4.26 -3.28 9.28
CA ASP A 35 4.50 -1.85 9.11
C ASP A 35 5.63 -1.58 8.12
N SER A 36 6.74 -2.30 8.25
CA SER A 36 7.87 -2.19 7.33
C SER A 36 7.48 -2.58 5.90
N PHE A 37 6.62 -3.59 5.75
CA PHE A 37 6.13 -4.01 4.45
C PHE A 37 5.24 -2.95 3.80
N GLU A 38 4.40 -2.26 4.56
CA GLU A 38 3.62 -1.13 4.06
C GLU A 38 4.52 0.03 3.60
N HIS A 39 5.56 0.35 4.38
CA HIS A 39 6.55 1.36 3.98
C HIS A 39 7.33 0.94 2.73
N PHE A 40 7.68 -0.32 2.63
CA PHE A 40 8.32 -0.87 1.43
C PHE A 40 7.41 -0.71 0.20
N THR A 41 6.13 -0.97 0.35
CA THR A 41 5.14 -0.79 -0.73
C THR A 41 5.08 0.67 -1.17
N LEU A 42 5.06 1.61 -0.23
CA LEU A 42 5.08 3.04 -0.52
C LEU A 42 6.37 3.44 -1.26
N GLU A 43 7.51 2.94 -0.82
CA GLU A 43 8.80 3.19 -1.45
C GLU A 43 8.84 2.65 -2.89
N TRP A 44 8.35 1.43 -3.09
CA TRP A 44 8.27 0.83 -4.41
C TRP A 44 7.39 1.65 -5.34
N LEU A 45 6.22 2.07 -4.89
CA LEU A 45 5.31 2.90 -5.67
C LEU A 45 5.96 4.23 -6.03
N TYR A 46 6.61 4.88 -5.07
CA TYR A 46 7.31 6.13 -5.30
C TYR A 46 8.45 5.97 -6.32
N GLY A 47 9.26 4.93 -6.17
CA GLY A 47 10.42 4.71 -7.02
C GLY A 47 10.08 4.22 -8.42
N CYS A 48 9.10 3.33 -8.55
CA CYS A 48 8.82 2.62 -9.79
C CYS A 48 7.57 3.11 -10.52
N LYS A 49 6.62 3.70 -9.81
CA LYS A 49 5.29 4.02 -10.34
C LYS A 49 4.91 5.50 -10.23
N LYS A 50 5.78 6.36 -9.72
CA LYS A 50 5.45 7.77 -9.52
C LYS A 50 5.04 8.49 -10.82
N GLY A 51 5.50 8.03 -11.98
CA GLY A 51 5.10 8.59 -13.27
C GLY A 51 3.62 8.39 -13.60
N LYS A 52 2.97 7.41 -13.00
CA LYS A 52 1.56 7.09 -13.17
C LYS A 52 0.67 7.89 -12.23
N TYR A 53 1.19 8.28 -11.08
CA TYR A 53 0.40 8.87 -9.99
C TYR A 53 0.74 10.32 -9.75
N SER A 54 -0.28 11.12 -9.41
CA SER A 54 -0.12 12.51 -8.99
C SER A 54 0.09 12.63 -7.49
N SER A 55 -0.41 11.65 -6.73
CA SER A 55 -0.30 11.61 -5.27
C SER A 55 -0.33 10.18 -4.80
N ILE A 56 0.52 9.84 -3.84
CA ILE A 56 0.57 8.52 -3.20
C ILE A 56 0.61 8.78 -1.70
N MET A 57 -0.27 8.13 -0.94
CA MET A 57 -0.31 8.30 0.50
C MET A 57 -0.58 6.99 1.22
N ARG A 58 0.05 6.81 2.38
CA ARG A 58 -0.19 5.71 3.29
C ARG A 58 -1.29 6.11 4.26
N ILE A 59 -2.26 5.21 4.47
CA ILE A 59 -3.26 5.36 5.51
C ILE A 59 -2.87 4.41 6.65
N GLY A 60 -2.56 4.97 7.82
CA GLY A 60 -2.29 4.17 9.01
C GLY A 60 -3.52 4.05 9.89
N GLY A 61 -3.59 2.98 10.70
CA GLY A 61 -4.58 2.84 11.76
C GLY A 61 -5.88 2.18 11.36
N ALA A 62 -6.84 2.20 12.27
CA ALA A 62 -8.08 1.43 12.20
C ALA A 62 -9.11 1.94 11.19
N GLY A 63 -8.90 3.08 10.56
CA GLY A 63 -9.86 3.70 9.65
C GLY A 63 -9.52 3.55 8.18
N ASP A 64 -8.75 2.52 7.79
CA ASP A 64 -8.25 2.36 6.43
C ASP A 64 -9.34 1.96 5.41
N LYS A 65 -10.46 1.41 5.89
CA LYS A 65 -11.60 0.99 5.05
C LYS A 65 -11.20 -0.01 3.95
N GLY A 66 -10.25 -0.90 4.25
CA GLY A 66 -9.73 -1.87 3.32
C GLY A 66 -8.63 -1.36 2.41
N ARG A 67 -7.96 -0.26 2.80
CA ARG A 67 -6.87 0.34 2.00
C ARG A 67 -5.71 0.72 2.91
N ASP A 68 -4.51 0.28 2.56
CA ASP A 68 -3.29 0.71 3.26
C ASP A 68 -2.59 1.86 2.55
N VAL A 69 -2.61 1.85 1.23
CA VAL A 69 -2.05 2.92 0.40
C VAL A 69 -3.08 3.36 -0.64
N ILE A 70 -3.20 4.67 -0.83
CA ILE A 70 -4.03 5.26 -1.86
C ILE A 70 -3.13 5.99 -2.85
N ALA A 71 -3.30 5.68 -4.14
CA ALA A 71 -2.56 6.33 -5.21
C ALA A 71 -3.52 6.99 -6.20
N TYR A 72 -3.45 8.30 -6.32
CA TYR A 72 -4.28 9.08 -7.25
C TYR A 72 -3.60 9.13 -8.60
N ARG A 73 -4.30 8.68 -9.64
CA ARG A 73 -3.76 8.58 -11.00
C ARG A 73 -3.72 9.93 -11.68
N LYS A 74 -2.69 10.17 -12.51
CA LYS A 74 -2.60 11.38 -13.33
C LYS A 74 -3.70 11.44 -14.39
N ASP A 75 -4.17 10.28 -14.86
CA ASP A 75 -5.26 10.18 -15.83
C ASP A 75 -6.66 10.27 -15.20
N GLY A 76 -6.73 10.52 -13.89
CA GLY A 76 -7.97 10.54 -13.13
C GLY A 76 -8.28 9.18 -12.51
N GLY A 77 -8.98 9.21 -11.38
CA GLY A 77 -9.31 8.00 -10.63
C GLY A 77 -8.25 7.64 -9.59
N VAL A 78 -8.44 6.52 -8.93
CA VAL A 78 -7.66 6.12 -7.76
C VAL A 78 -7.39 4.62 -7.80
N ASP A 79 -6.20 4.23 -7.36
CA ASP A 79 -5.83 2.84 -7.10
C ASP A 79 -5.64 2.65 -5.60
N TYR A 80 -6.10 1.52 -5.08
CA TYR A 80 -5.93 1.15 -3.68
C TYR A 80 -5.02 -0.06 -3.55
N PHE A 81 -4.21 -0.05 -2.50
CA PHE A 81 -3.29 -1.13 -2.16
C PHE A 81 -3.59 -1.60 -0.74
N GLN A 82 -3.76 -2.89 -0.58
CA GLN A 82 -3.89 -3.54 0.72
C GLN A 82 -2.68 -4.43 0.93
N CYS A 83 -1.93 -4.17 1.99
CA CYS A 83 -0.71 -4.91 2.27
C CYS A 83 -1.01 -6.04 3.26
N LYS A 84 -0.65 -7.26 2.88
CA LYS A 84 -0.71 -8.43 3.75
C LYS A 84 0.63 -9.15 3.71
N HIS A 85 1.17 -9.39 4.88
CA HIS A 85 2.47 -10.05 5.01
C HIS A 85 2.35 -11.28 5.91
N TYR A 86 2.44 -12.46 5.31
CA TYR A 86 2.35 -13.74 6.00
C TYR A 86 3.57 -14.60 5.70
N ASN A 87 3.86 -15.56 6.60
CA ASN A 87 4.96 -16.51 6.41
C ASN A 87 4.63 -17.61 5.40
N SER A 88 3.37 -17.72 4.99
CA SER A 88 2.89 -18.71 4.03
C SER A 88 2.15 -18.01 2.88
N ALA A 89 1.82 -18.77 1.83
CA ALA A 89 1.04 -18.25 0.72
C ALA A 89 -0.30 -17.66 1.19
N LEU A 90 -0.70 -16.56 0.58
CA LEU A 90 -1.94 -15.86 0.92
C LEU A 90 -3.15 -16.71 0.50
N ALA A 91 -3.98 -17.08 1.48
CA ALA A 91 -5.22 -17.80 1.23
C ALA A 91 -6.40 -16.82 1.16
N PRO A 92 -7.53 -17.17 0.49
CA PRO A 92 -8.69 -16.29 0.43
C PRO A 92 -9.19 -15.78 1.77
N SER A 93 -9.17 -16.60 2.81
CA SER A 93 -9.57 -16.21 4.17
C SER A 93 -8.70 -15.08 4.74
N ASN A 94 -7.49 -14.89 4.22
CA ASN A 94 -6.57 -13.84 4.67
C ASN A 94 -6.97 -12.46 4.18
N TYR A 95 -7.76 -12.34 3.10
CA TYR A 95 -8.11 -11.05 2.51
C TYR A 95 -9.62 -10.80 2.38
N TYR A 96 -10.49 -11.77 2.67
CA TYR A 96 -11.94 -11.59 2.54
C TYR A 96 -12.48 -10.43 3.38
N LEU A 97 -11.98 -10.24 4.58
CA LEU A 97 -12.43 -9.16 5.44
C LEU A 97 -12.12 -7.79 4.81
N GLU A 98 -10.91 -7.64 4.29
CA GLU A 98 -10.48 -6.38 3.68
C GLU A 98 -11.24 -6.09 2.38
N LEU A 99 -11.45 -7.12 1.57
CA LEU A 99 -12.26 -7.02 0.37
C LEU A 99 -13.71 -6.65 0.70
N GLY A 100 -14.26 -7.25 1.75
CA GLY A 100 -15.61 -6.93 2.22
C GLY A 100 -15.73 -5.48 2.68
N LYS A 101 -14.74 -4.97 3.40
CA LYS A 101 -14.68 -3.56 3.79
C LYS A 101 -14.68 -2.65 2.55
N LEU A 102 -13.84 -2.96 1.58
CA LEU A 102 -13.77 -2.20 0.33
C LEU A 102 -15.13 -2.16 -0.37
N CYS A 103 -15.77 -3.31 -0.52
CA CYS A 103 -17.08 -3.41 -1.18
C CYS A 103 -18.15 -2.62 -0.42
N TYR A 104 -18.17 -2.71 0.90
CA TYR A 104 -19.13 -1.99 1.73
C TYR A 104 -18.97 -0.47 1.60
N TYR A 105 -17.76 0.02 1.76
CA TYR A 105 -17.51 1.47 1.76
C TYR A 105 -17.63 2.09 0.37
N THR A 106 -17.34 1.34 -0.69
CA THR A 106 -17.60 1.82 -2.06
C THR A 106 -19.10 1.81 -2.39
N TYR A 107 -19.82 0.80 -1.92
CA TYR A 107 -21.27 0.72 -2.10
C TYR A 107 -22.00 1.88 -1.39
N THR A 108 -21.59 2.21 -0.17
CA THR A 108 -22.16 3.33 0.60
C THR A 108 -21.67 4.69 0.12
N LYS A 109 -20.78 4.73 -0.86
CA LYS A 109 -20.15 5.95 -1.40
C LYS A 109 -19.33 6.72 -0.37
N ASP A 110 -18.87 6.04 0.67
CA ASP A 110 -18.00 6.62 1.69
C ASP A 110 -16.58 6.82 1.16
N ILE A 111 -16.16 5.97 0.23
CA ILE A 111 -14.91 6.10 -0.52
C ILE A 111 -15.17 5.94 -2.02
N PRO A 112 -14.34 6.55 -2.89
CA PRO A 112 -14.46 6.38 -4.33
C PRO A 112 -14.18 4.94 -4.76
N LEU A 113 -14.89 4.49 -5.79
CA LEU A 113 -14.60 3.19 -6.43
C LEU A 113 -13.23 3.27 -7.10
N PRO A 114 -12.30 2.35 -6.81
CA PRO A 114 -10.98 2.37 -7.42
C PRO A 114 -11.01 1.90 -8.87
N LYS A 115 -10.05 2.36 -9.67
CA LYS A 115 -9.77 1.78 -10.99
C LYS A 115 -9.08 0.43 -10.86
N SER A 116 -8.20 0.29 -9.88
CA SER A 116 -7.51 -0.97 -9.58
C SER A 116 -7.37 -1.15 -8.08
N TYR A 117 -7.41 -2.40 -7.65
CA TYR A 117 -7.20 -2.80 -6.27
C TYR A 117 -6.17 -3.93 -6.22
N TYR A 118 -5.11 -3.72 -5.46
CA TYR A 118 -3.98 -4.65 -5.34
C TYR A 118 -3.81 -5.17 -3.92
#